data_41ea38d0c783b8c606c8d0b25e79cc78
#
_entry.id   41ea38d0c783b8c606c8d0b25e79cc78
#
_cell.length_a   1.000
_cell.length_b   1.000
_cell.length_c   1.000
_cell.angle_alpha   90.00
_cell.angle_beta   90.00
_cell.angle_gamma   90.00
#
_symmetry.space_group_name_H-M   'P 1'
#
loop_
_entity.id
_entity.type
_entity.pdbx_description
1 polymer ?
#
loop_
_entity_poly.entity_id
_entity_poly.type
_entity_poly.pdbx_seq_one_letter_code
_entity_poly.pdbx_strand_id
1 'polypeptide(L)'
;MKVVAFNGSPRVNGNTQQAIEIVFEELRKEGIETELVQIGNKRFSGCIGCRKCQETKDMKCIISDDGMNEIIMKMKEADGIIIGSPVYYGNITVPVKALIERCGTVSRANGNFMRRKTGAAVTSVRRAGSNFTYSAINFFFGILEMVIPSSTYWNMTLSMAPGDIQKDDEGKTVFVNLGKNMAWVMKKTME
;
A
#
# COMPACT_ATOMS: atom_id res chain seq x y z
N MET A 1 -0.67 -12.52 -12.86
CA MET A 1 -0.17 -11.69 -11.73
C MET A 1 -1.28 -10.81 -11.22
N LYS A 2 -1.31 -10.55 -9.92
CA LYS A 2 -2.32 -9.71 -9.26
C LYS A 2 -1.69 -8.67 -8.34
N VAL A 3 -2.14 -7.41 -8.46
CA VAL A 3 -1.77 -6.32 -7.54
C VAL A 3 -2.99 -5.95 -6.71
N VAL A 4 -2.82 -5.91 -5.40
CA VAL A 4 -3.83 -5.43 -4.46
C VAL A 4 -3.40 -4.09 -3.86
N ALA A 5 -4.25 -3.07 -3.96
CA ALA A 5 -4.02 -1.77 -3.35
C ALA A 5 -4.89 -1.56 -2.13
N PHE A 6 -4.30 -1.05 -1.06
CA PHE A 6 -4.98 -0.69 0.18
C PHE A 6 -5.08 0.83 0.29
N ASN A 7 -6.30 1.35 0.09
CA ASN A 7 -6.57 2.78 0.18
C ASN A 7 -6.81 3.20 1.63
N GLY A 8 -5.82 3.88 2.22
CA GLY A 8 -5.87 4.40 3.58
C GLY A 8 -6.60 5.75 3.73
N SER A 9 -7.08 6.33 2.63
CA SER A 9 -7.90 7.54 2.70
C SER A 9 -9.30 7.25 3.21
N PRO A 10 -9.86 8.02 4.16
CA PRO A 10 -11.26 7.87 4.55
C PRO A 10 -12.23 8.33 3.46
N ARG A 11 -11.76 9.06 2.46
CA ARG A 11 -12.57 9.56 1.34
C ARG A 11 -12.57 8.54 0.21
N VAL A 12 -13.72 7.95 -0.05
CA VAL A 12 -13.97 7.15 -1.26
C VAL A 12 -13.87 8.09 -2.48
N ASN A 13 -13.24 7.63 -3.56
CA ASN A 13 -12.95 8.43 -4.75
C ASN A 13 -12.13 9.71 -4.49
N GLY A 14 -11.44 9.79 -3.34
CA GLY A 14 -10.51 10.89 -3.03
C GLY A 14 -9.22 10.80 -3.85
N ASN A 15 -8.35 11.81 -3.71
CA ASN A 15 -7.11 11.92 -4.49
C ASN A 15 -6.19 10.71 -4.34
N THR A 16 -6.11 10.11 -3.15
CA THR A 16 -5.31 8.88 -2.93
C THR A 16 -5.82 7.71 -3.77
N GLN A 17 -7.14 7.51 -3.83
CA GLN A 17 -7.72 6.47 -4.66
C GLN A 17 -7.51 6.74 -6.14
N GLN A 18 -7.69 7.98 -6.59
CA GLN A 18 -7.45 8.37 -7.99
C GLN A 18 -5.98 8.19 -8.38
N ALA A 19 -5.04 8.46 -7.46
CA ALA A 19 -3.62 8.19 -7.67
C ALA A 19 -3.34 6.68 -7.83
N ILE A 20 -3.94 5.85 -7.00
CA ILE A 20 -3.87 4.38 -7.14
C ILE A 20 -4.44 3.95 -8.49
N GLU A 21 -5.56 4.52 -8.93
CA GLU A 21 -6.20 4.14 -10.19
C GLU A 21 -5.31 4.47 -11.40
N ILE A 22 -4.57 5.59 -11.38
CA ILE A 22 -3.59 5.91 -12.43
C ILE A 22 -2.51 4.81 -12.51
N VAL A 23 -2.02 4.32 -11.37
CA VAL A 23 -1.07 3.19 -11.34
C VAL A 23 -1.73 1.92 -11.89
N PHE A 24 -2.97 1.63 -11.50
CA PHE A 24 -3.73 0.47 -11.96
C PHE A 24 -3.97 0.46 -13.46
N GLU A 25 -4.23 1.62 -14.08
CA GLU A 25 -4.39 1.72 -15.53
C GLU A 25 -3.16 1.20 -16.27
N GLU A 26 -1.96 1.55 -15.82
CA GLU A 26 -0.72 1.09 -16.45
C GLU A 26 -0.49 -0.42 -16.19
N LEU A 27 -0.79 -0.93 -15.00
CA LEU A 27 -0.71 -2.36 -14.69
C LEU A 27 -1.66 -3.19 -15.55
N ARG A 28 -2.90 -2.73 -15.74
CA ARG A 28 -3.91 -3.41 -16.59
C ARG A 28 -3.51 -3.47 -18.05
N LYS A 29 -2.87 -2.41 -18.58
CA LYS A 29 -2.30 -2.41 -19.94
C LYS A 29 -1.29 -3.53 -20.15
N GLU A 30 -0.62 -3.94 -19.08
CA GLU A 30 0.38 -5.00 -19.07
C GLU A 30 -0.18 -6.38 -18.67
N GLY A 31 -1.53 -6.52 -18.60
CA GLY A 31 -2.22 -7.77 -18.30
C GLY A 31 -2.20 -8.17 -16.81
N ILE A 32 -1.92 -7.25 -15.91
CA ILE A 32 -1.87 -7.49 -14.46
C ILE A 32 -3.25 -7.19 -13.86
N GLU A 33 -3.83 -8.17 -13.16
CA GLU A 33 -5.08 -8.01 -12.41
C GLU A 33 -4.90 -7.00 -11.26
N THR A 34 -5.90 -6.15 -11.03
CA THR A 34 -5.85 -5.15 -9.97
C THR A 34 -7.09 -5.22 -9.07
N GLU A 35 -6.88 -5.09 -7.76
CA GLU A 35 -7.95 -5.04 -6.76
C GLU A 35 -7.73 -3.87 -5.80
N LEU A 36 -8.77 -3.04 -5.59
CA LEU A 36 -8.75 -1.96 -4.60
C LEU A 36 -9.48 -2.39 -3.33
N VAL A 37 -8.82 -2.26 -2.19
CA VAL A 37 -9.37 -2.50 -0.85
C VAL A 37 -9.43 -1.18 -0.09
N GLN A 38 -10.64 -0.72 0.22
CA GLN A 38 -10.86 0.48 1.02
C GLN A 38 -10.65 0.16 2.51
N ILE A 39 -9.63 0.75 3.13
CA ILE A 39 -9.32 0.56 4.55
C ILE A 39 -9.45 1.84 5.38
N GLY A 40 -9.39 3.03 4.74
CA GLY A 40 -9.33 4.31 5.42
C GLY A 40 -10.57 4.69 6.25
N ASN A 41 -11.70 4.07 5.99
CA ASN A 41 -12.96 4.25 6.74
C ASN A 41 -13.23 3.12 7.73
N LYS A 42 -12.33 2.15 7.86
CA LYS A 42 -12.45 1.04 8.81
C LYS A 42 -11.82 1.37 10.16
N ARG A 43 -12.29 0.71 11.19
CA ARG A 43 -11.75 0.84 12.56
C ARG A 43 -10.88 -0.37 12.86
N PHE A 44 -9.58 -0.16 12.87
CA PHE A 44 -8.61 -1.18 13.24
C PHE A 44 -7.86 -0.78 14.50
N SER A 45 -7.58 -1.75 15.37
CA SER A 45 -6.57 -1.59 16.41
C SER A 45 -5.18 -1.90 15.87
N GLY A 46 -4.15 -1.28 16.43
CA GLY A 46 -2.76 -1.62 16.18
C GLY A 46 -2.37 -3.00 16.75
N CYS A 47 -1.13 -3.39 16.54
CA CYS A 47 -0.58 -4.62 17.13
C CYS A 47 -0.39 -4.43 18.64
N ILE A 48 -0.97 -5.32 19.44
CA ILE A 48 -0.87 -5.30 20.92
C ILE A 48 0.36 -6.05 21.46
N GLY A 49 1.24 -6.54 20.59
CA GLY A 49 2.49 -7.21 20.99
C GLY A 49 2.31 -8.57 21.68
N CYS A 50 1.15 -9.20 21.60
CA CYS A 50 0.83 -10.46 22.30
C CYS A 50 1.60 -11.70 21.82
N ARG A 51 2.27 -11.63 20.66
CA ARG A 51 3.07 -12.69 20.02
C ARG A 51 2.30 -13.98 19.65
N LYS A 52 0.97 -14.01 19.75
CA LYS A 52 0.19 -15.21 19.42
C LYS A 52 0.40 -15.71 18.00
N CYS A 53 0.54 -14.82 17.01
CA CYS A 53 0.87 -15.19 15.64
C CYS A 53 2.22 -15.93 15.48
N GLN A 54 3.17 -15.75 16.42
CA GLN A 54 4.44 -16.50 16.48
C GLN A 54 4.27 -17.91 17.04
N GLU A 55 3.28 -18.10 17.94
CA GLU A 55 2.95 -19.37 18.55
C GLU A 55 2.10 -20.23 17.60
N THR A 56 0.99 -19.68 17.10
CA THR A 56 0.03 -20.42 16.26
C THR A 56 0.53 -20.68 14.84
N LYS A 57 1.25 -19.72 14.25
CA LYS A 57 1.73 -19.76 12.85
C LYS A 57 0.65 -20.11 11.82
N ASP A 58 -0.57 -19.65 12.08
CA ASP A 58 -1.76 -19.90 11.26
C ASP A 58 -2.08 -18.76 10.27
N MET A 59 -1.11 -17.82 10.10
CA MET A 59 -1.23 -16.63 9.26
C MET A 59 -2.32 -15.64 9.69
N LYS A 60 -2.67 -15.65 10.96
CA LYS A 60 -3.71 -14.78 11.53
C LYS A 60 -3.18 -13.95 12.70
N CYS A 61 -3.81 -12.80 12.88
CA CYS A 61 -3.77 -12.05 14.12
C CYS A 61 -4.87 -12.53 15.05
N ILE A 62 -4.60 -12.59 16.36
CA ILE A 62 -5.60 -13.01 17.35
C ILE A 62 -6.79 -12.04 17.42
N ILE A 63 -6.57 -10.75 17.09
CA ILE A 63 -7.66 -9.77 16.95
C ILE A 63 -8.35 -10.09 15.62
N SER A 64 -9.57 -10.61 15.66
CA SER A 64 -10.25 -11.19 14.49
C SER A 64 -11.60 -10.55 14.15
N ASP A 65 -12.08 -9.60 14.96
CA ASP A 65 -13.40 -9.00 14.86
C ASP A 65 -13.46 -7.72 14.03
N ASP A 66 -12.33 -7.30 13.45
CA ASP A 66 -12.21 -6.04 12.71
C ASP A 66 -11.97 -6.20 11.19
N GLY A 67 -11.89 -7.44 10.69
CA GLY A 67 -11.64 -7.74 9.27
C GLY A 67 -10.18 -7.63 8.82
N MET A 68 -9.22 -7.43 9.73
CA MET A 68 -7.81 -7.33 9.36
C MET A 68 -7.25 -8.68 8.88
N ASN A 69 -7.76 -9.80 9.36
CA ASN A 69 -7.30 -11.11 8.92
C ASN A 69 -7.60 -11.39 7.45
N GLU A 70 -8.74 -10.91 6.92
CA GLU A 70 -9.06 -10.98 5.49
C GLU A 70 -8.09 -10.13 4.67
N ILE A 71 -7.70 -8.97 5.18
CA ILE A 71 -6.70 -8.08 4.55
C ILE A 71 -5.32 -8.76 4.52
N ILE A 72 -4.91 -9.41 5.61
CA ILE A 72 -3.66 -10.17 5.68
C ILE A 72 -3.64 -11.27 4.60
N MET A 73 -4.74 -11.99 4.42
CA MET A 73 -4.84 -13.03 3.38
C MET A 73 -4.77 -12.44 1.98
N LYS A 74 -5.43 -11.30 1.70
CA LYS A 74 -5.29 -10.60 0.41
C LYS A 74 -3.85 -10.18 0.13
N MET A 75 -3.12 -9.69 1.15
CA MET A 75 -1.69 -9.36 1.00
C MET A 75 -0.84 -10.60 0.73
N LYS A 76 -1.18 -11.73 1.37
CA LYS A 76 -0.48 -13.00 1.13
C LYS A 76 -0.68 -13.51 -0.30
N GLU A 77 -1.89 -13.42 -0.84
CA GLU A 77 -2.25 -13.94 -2.16
C GLU A 77 -1.81 -13.04 -3.31
N ALA A 78 -1.61 -11.75 -3.07
CA ALA A 78 -1.16 -10.80 -4.08
C ALA A 78 0.31 -11.00 -4.46
N ASP A 79 0.65 -10.76 -5.72
CA ASP A 79 2.02 -10.71 -6.24
C ASP A 79 2.65 -9.34 -6.02
N GLY A 80 1.84 -8.29 -6.09
CA GLY A 80 2.25 -6.92 -5.82
C GLY A 80 1.27 -6.20 -4.88
N ILE A 81 1.79 -5.24 -4.12
CA ILE A 81 1.04 -4.51 -3.10
C ILE A 81 1.25 -3.02 -3.26
N ILE A 82 0.15 -2.27 -3.29
CA ILE A 82 0.18 -0.81 -3.21
C ILE A 82 -0.44 -0.40 -1.88
N ILE A 83 0.25 0.48 -1.14
CA ILE A 83 -0.33 1.13 0.04
C ILE A 83 -0.47 2.62 -0.26
N GLY A 84 -1.73 3.08 -0.29
CA GLY A 84 -2.07 4.48 -0.48
C GLY A 84 -2.42 5.15 0.85
N SER A 85 -1.87 6.33 1.12
CA SER A 85 -2.22 7.15 2.28
C SER A 85 -2.24 8.63 1.95
N PRO A 86 -3.27 9.37 2.37
CA PRO A 86 -3.12 10.82 2.50
C PRO A 86 -2.17 11.14 3.65
N VAL A 87 -1.58 12.33 3.61
CA VAL A 87 -0.73 12.83 4.70
C VAL A 87 -1.62 13.40 5.81
N TYR A 88 -1.60 12.77 6.98
CA TYR A 88 -2.26 13.25 8.19
C TYR A 88 -1.21 13.56 9.25
N TYR A 89 -1.12 14.84 9.64
CA TYR A 89 -0.13 15.31 10.62
C TYR A 89 1.30 14.84 10.30
N GLY A 90 1.69 14.94 9.02
CA GLY A 90 3.02 14.56 8.55
C GLY A 90 3.27 13.05 8.46
N ASN A 91 2.22 12.20 8.55
CA ASN A 91 2.41 10.74 8.54
C ASN A 91 1.24 10.02 7.85
N ILE A 92 1.31 8.68 7.84
CA ILE A 92 0.25 7.79 7.38
C ILE A 92 -1.00 7.86 8.27
N THR A 93 -2.15 7.48 7.72
CA THR A 93 -3.39 7.37 8.50
C THR A 93 -3.34 6.19 9.48
N VAL A 94 -4.16 6.27 10.54
CA VAL A 94 -4.27 5.22 11.56
C VAL A 94 -4.59 3.83 10.97
N PRO A 95 -5.54 3.68 10.02
CA PRO A 95 -5.78 2.37 9.39
C PRO A 95 -4.55 1.80 8.66
N VAL A 96 -3.76 2.66 7.99
CA VAL A 96 -2.52 2.22 7.34
C VAL A 96 -1.48 1.80 8.39
N LYS A 97 -1.38 2.53 9.51
CA LYS A 97 -0.45 2.16 10.59
C LYS A 97 -0.82 0.81 11.20
N ALA A 98 -2.10 0.57 11.50
CA ALA A 98 -2.59 -0.71 12.00
C ALA A 98 -2.32 -1.87 11.02
N LEU A 99 -2.54 -1.64 9.72
CA LEU A 99 -2.21 -2.58 8.65
C LEU A 99 -0.72 -2.96 8.71
N ILE A 100 0.18 -1.97 8.69
CA ILE A 100 1.64 -2.17 8.71
C ILE A 100 2.05 -2.99 9.93
N GLU A 101 1.57 -2.64 11.11
CA GLU A 101 1.96 -3.32 12.35
C GLU A 101 1.48 -4.76 12.39
N ARG A 102 0.22 -5.00 12.05
CA ARG A 102 -0.38 -6.34 12.17
C ARG A 102 0.03 -7.26 11.02
N CYS A 103 -0.03 -6.79 9.77
CA CYS A 103 0.42 -7.58 8.63
C CYS A 103 1.92 -7.88 8.68
N GLY A 104 2.74 -6.89 9.04
CA GLY A 104 4.19 -7.08 9.16
C GLY A 104 4.54 -8.11 10.24
N THR A 105 3.90 -8.03 11.41
CA THR A 105 4.13 -8.98 12.50
C THR A 105 3.70 -10.40 12.11
N VAL A 106 2.51 -10.55 11.52
CA VAL A 106 2.00 -11.86 11.07
C VAL A 106 2.86 -12.41 9.94
N SER A 107 3.25 -11.60 8.95
CA SER A 107 4.11 -12.05 7.85
C SER A 107 5.44 -12.62 8.37
N ARG A 108 6.13 -11.88 9.22
CA ARG A 108 7.41 -12.32 9.80
C ARG A 108 7.28 -13.56 10.67
N ALA A 109 6.19 -13.68 11.42
CA ALA A 109 5.89 -14.87 12.23
C ALA A 109 5.66 -16.14 11.40
N ASN A 110 5.25 -15.97 10.14
CA ASN A 110 4.87 -17.04 9.22
C ASN A 110 5.81 -17.16 7.99
N GLY A 111 7.11 -17.03 8.20
CA GLY A 111 8.13 -17.23 7.16
C GLY A 111 8.32 -16.05 6.21
N ASN A 112 7.82 -14.86 6.57
CA ASN A 112 7.88 -13.65 5.76
C ASN A 112 7.28 -13.85 4.36
N PHE A 113 5.99 -14.17 4.29
CA PHE A 113 5.28 -14.40 3.02
C PHE A 113 5.21 -13.17 2.09
N MET A 114 5.69 -12.01 2.58
CA MET A 114 5.82 -10.78 1.79
C MET A 114 7.13 -10.70 1.01
N ARG A 115 8.12 -11.53 1.37
CA ARG A 115 9.44 -11.53 0.73
C ARG A 115 9.34 -11.63 -0.79
N ARG A 116 10.10 -10.77 -1.49
CA ARG A 116 10.21 -10.69 -2.95
C ARG A 116 8.95 -10.25 -3.70
N LYS A 117 7.82 -9.98 -3.01
CA LYS A 117 6.70 -9.30 -3.66
C LYS A 117 7.07 -7.86 -4.01
N THR A 118 6.43 -7.30 -5.01
CA THR A 118 6.64 -5.90 -5.38
C THR A 118 5.76 -5.01 -4.52
N GLY A 119 6.33 -3.93 -3.93
CA GLY A 119 5.62 -3.00 -3.05
C GLY A 119 5.76 -1.56 -3.50
N ALA A 120 4.67 -0.80 -3.60
CA ALA A 120 4.68 0.61 -3.97
C ALA A 120 3.86 1.47 -3.00
N ALA A 121 4.45 2.59 -2.58
CA ALA A 121 3.77 3.63 -1.80
C ALA A 121 3.10 4.64 -2.74
N VAL A 122 1.88 5.08 -2.41
CA VAL A 122 1.16 6.16 -3.10
C VAL A 122 0.71 7.18 -2.06
N THR A 123 1.13 8.43 -2.19
CA THR A 123 0.79 9.46 -1.22
C THR A 123 0.04 10.64 -1.85
N SER A 124 -0.92 11.20 -1.12
CA SER A 124 -1.54 12.47 -1.47
C SER A 124 -1.34 13.47 -0.34
N VAL A 125 -0.92 14.70 -0.67
CA VAL A 125 -0.57 15.71 0.31
C VAL A 125 -1.09 17.08 -0.13
N ARG A 126 -1.59 17.85 0.84
CA ARG A 126 -2.01 19.23 0.58
C ARG A 126 -0.80 20.12 0.23
N ARG A 127 0.33 19.97 0.96
CA ARG A 127 1.46 20.88 0.87
C ARG A 127 2.80 20.25 1.30
N ALA A 128 2.87 19.65 2.49
CA ALA A 128 4.10 19.13 3.08
C ALA A 128 3.85 17.85 3.89
N GLY A 129 4.92 17.12 4.21
CA GLY A 129 4.87 15.89 5.03
C GLY A 129 4.75 14.59 4.24
N SER A 130 4.71 14.65 2.91
CA SER A 130 4.69 13.45 2.05
C SER A 130 5.88 12.54 2.27
N ASN A 131 7.08 13.09 2.50
CA ASN A 131 8.31 12.31 2.68
C ASN A 131 8.20 11.36 3.87
N PHE A 132 7.65 11.79 4.99
CA PHE A 132 7.47 10.93 6.17
C PHE A 132 6.42 9.83 5.90
N THR A 133 5.33 10.16 5.21
CA THR A 133 4.30 9.19 4.83
C THR A 133 4.85 8.16 3.85
N TYR A 134 5.56 8.62 2.81
CA TYR A 134 6.24 7.78 1.83
C TYR A 134 7.27 6.86 2.48
N SER A 135 8.14 7.42 3.34
CA SER A 135 9.16 6.64 4.04
C SER A 135 8.57 5.60 4.99
N ALA A 136 7.52 5.94 5.74
CA ALA A 136 6.87 5.00 6.65
C ALA A 136 6.35 3.75 5.94
N ILE A 137 5.80 3.90 4.73
CA ILE A 137 5.33 2.78 3.90
C ILE A 137 6.53 2.00 3.34
N ASN A 138 7.56 2.69 2.83
CA ASN A 138 8.73 2.02 2.26
C ASN A 138 9.58 1.29 3.31
N PHE A 139 9.66 1.78 4.55
CA PHE A 139 10.29 1.04 5.65
C PHE A 139 9.56 -0.28 5.94
N PHE A 140 8.23 -0.30 5.84
CA PHE A 140 7.48 -1.54 5.94
C PHE A 140 7.84 -2.52 4.82
N PHE A 141 7.88 -2.07 3.59
CA PHE A 141 8.28 -2.91 2.46
C PHE A 141 9.72 -3.41 2.59
N GLY A 142 10.65 -2.52 2.95
CA GLY A 142 12.06 -2.86 3.09
C GLY A 142 12.34 -3.90 4.17
N ILE A 143 11.73 -3.77 5.36
CA ILE A 143 11.94 -4.76 6.45
C ILE A 143 11.31 -6.13 6.14
N LEU A 144 10.37 -6.19 5.21
CA LEU A 144 9.75 -7.42 4.74
C LEU A 144 10.44 -8.01 3.49
N GLU A 145 11.60 -7.47 3.09
CA GLU A 145 12.39 -7.93 1.95
C GLU A 145 11.63 -7.86 0.60
N MET A 146 10.77 -6.85 0.46
CA MET A 146 10.03 -6.61 -0.78
C MET A 146 10.87 -5.80 -1.78
N VAL A 147 10.53 -5.91 -3.06
CA VAL A 147 11.12 -5.10 -4.14
C VAL A 147 10.32 -3.81 -4.30
N ILE A 148 10.99 -2.67 -4.21
CA ILE A 148 10.34 -1.35 -4.25
C ILE A 148 10.67 -0.67 -5.59
N PRO A 149 9.73 -0.59 -6.55
CA PRO A 149 9.91 0.18 -7.76
C PRO A 149 9.89 1.68 -7.47
N SER A 150 10.74 2.41 -8.16
CA SER A 150 10.77 3.88 -8.11
C SER A 150 10.01 4.49 -9.30
N SER A 151 9.79 5.80 -9.24
CA SER A 151 9.29 6.60 -10.34
C SER A 151 10.26 7.74 -10.67
N THR A 152 9.83 8.70 -11.48
CA THR A 152 10.59 9.90 -11.84
C THR A 152 10.77 10.88 -10.67
N TYR A 153 9.93 10.75 -9.65
CA TYR A 153 10.00 11.49 -8.39
C TYR A 153 9.42 10.64 -7.25
N TRP A 154 9.40 11.15 -6.01
CA TRP A 154 8.71 10.47 -4.91
C TRP A 154 7.21 10.37 -5.21
N ASN A 155 6.62 9.21 -4.96
CA ASN A 155 5.26 8.87 -5.37
C ASN A 155 4.22 9.69 -4.59
N MET A 156 4.02 10.93 -4.98
CA MET A 156 3.12 11.87 -4.32
C MET A 156 2.35 12.74 -5.32
N THR A 157 1.20 13.25 -4.89
CA THR A 157 0.45 14.30 -5.58
C THR A 157 0.15 15.45 -4.62
N LEU A 158 0.26 16.68 -5.13
CA LEU A 158 -0.18 17.88 -4.43
C LEU A 158 -1.68 18.08 -4.66
N SER A 159 -2.49 17.79 -3.66
CA SER A 159 -3.94 17.78 -3.81
C SER A 159 -4.65 18.01 -2.46
N MET A 160 -5.62 18.91 -2.42
CA MET A 160 -6.37 19.27 -1.21
C MET A 160 -7.84 18.84 -1.27
N ALA A 161 -8.59 19.38 -2.23
CA ALA A 161 -9.97 19.01 -2.46
C ALA A 161 -10.08 17.69 -3.26
N PRO A 162 -11.15 16.92 -3.12
CA PRO A 162 -11.39 15.75 -3.96
C PRO A 162 -11.31 16.11 -5.45
N GLY A 163 -10.51 15.36 -6.22
CA GLY A 163 -10.29 15.61 -7.65
C GLY A 163 -9.14 16.57 -7.97
N ASP A 164 -8.50 17.21 -7.02
CA ASP A 164 -7.37 18.13 -7.30
C ASP A 164 -6.17 17.43 -7.95
N ILE A 165 -6.02 16.13 -7.82
CA ILE A 165 -5.00 15.36 -8.53
C ILE A 165 -5.08 15.55 -10.05
N GLN A 166 -6.26 15.85 -10.59
CA GLN A 166 -6.43 16.09 -12.03
C GLN A 166 -5.73 17.37 -12.51
N LYS A 167 -5.40 18.29 -11.59
CA LYS A 167 -4.67 19.53 -11.82
C LYS A 167 -3.16 19.41 -11.60
N ASP A 168 -2.71 18.28 -11.09
CA ASP A 168 -1.30 17.99 -10.78
C ASP A 168 -0.70 17.10 -11.87
N ASP A 169 -0.26 17.73 -12.97
CA ASP A 169 0.29 17.01 -14.14
C ASP A 169 1.60 16.26 -13.79
N GLU A 170 2.43 16.82 -12.91
CA GLU A 170 3.65 16.17 -12.44
C GLU A 170 3.29 14.92 -11.62
N GLY A 171 2.40 15.04 -10.65
CA GLY A 171 1.95 13.91 -9.83
C GLY A 171 1.32 12.80 -10.66
N LYS A 172 0.49 13.13 -11.67
CA LYS A 172 -0.06 12.13 -12.60
C LYS A 172 1.04 11.40 -13.36
N THR A 173 2.03 12.15 -13.89
CA THR A 173 3.18 11.57 -14.59
C THR A 173 3.99 10.63 -13.69
N VAL A 174 4.20 11.00 -12.44
CA VAL A 174 4.86 10.14 -11.44
C VAL A 174 4.11 8.82 -11.27
N PHE A 175 2.77 8.82 -11.15
CA PHE A 175 2.00 7.59 -10.96
C PHE A 175 1.91 6.74 -12.24
N VAL A 176 1.87 7.33 -13.42
CA VAL A 176 1.99 6.61 -14.70
C VAL A 176 3.33 5.87 -14.77
N ASN A 177 4.44 6.57 -14.49
CA ASN A 177 5.76 5.93 -14.51
C ASN A 177 5.93 4.89 -13.41
N LEU A 178 5.34 5.11 -12.23
CA LEU A 178 5.32 4.09 -11.17
C LEU A 178 4.63 2.80 -11.65
N GLY A 179 3.47 2.91 -12.29
CA GLY A 179 2.74 1.76 -12.82
C GLY A 179 3.54 0.98 -13.85
N LYS A 180 4.18 1.69 -14.80
CA LYS A 180 5.06 1.08 -15.82
C LYS A 180 6.25 0.35 -15.17
N ASN A 181 6.94 1.01 -14.24
CA ASN A 181 8.09 0.42 -13.56
C ASN A 181 7.70 -0.77 -12.69
N MET A 182 6.55 -0.69 -11.99
CA MET A 182 6.03 -1.79 -11.20
C MET A 182 5.71 -3.01 -12.08
N ALA A 183 5.03 -2.81 -13.21
CA ALA A 183 4.75 -3.87 -14.17
C ALA A 183 6.02 -4.52 -14.72
N TRP A 184 7.01 -3.68 -15.09
CA TRP A 184 8.30 -4.16 -15.58
C TRP A 184 9.04 -5.01 -14.54
N VAL A 185 9.13 -4.52 -13.29
CA VAL A 185 9.77 -5.26 -12.18
C VAL A 185 9.07 -6.59 -11.96
N MET A 186 7.73 -6.59 -11.86
CA MET A 186 6.95 -7.82 -11.63
C MET A 186 7.19 -8.87 -12.74
N LYS A 187 7.16 -8.47 -14.00
CA LYS A 187 7.43 -9.37 -15.11
C LYS A 187 8.85 -9.95 -15.09
N LYS A 188 9.84 -9.17 -14.66
CA LYS A 188 11.25 -9.59 -14.59
C LYS A 188 11.61 -10.44 -13.38
N THR A 189 10.84 -10.32 -12.30
CA THR A 189 11.15 -11.02 -11.03
C THR A 189 10.27 -12.25 -10.80
N MET A 190 9.21 -12.44 -11.59
CA MET A 190 8.26 -13.54 -11.44
C MET A 190 8.29 -14.53 -12.63
N GLU A 191 9.20 -14.32 -13.57
CA GLU A 191 9.62 -15.32 -14.58
C GLU A 191 10.55 -16.34 -13.89
#